data_b8b1bf7ab6b7c1670f5674cfb740a75e
#
_entry.id   b8b1bf7ab6b7c1670f5674cfb740a75e
#
_cell.length_a   1.000
_cell.length_b   1.000
_cell.length_c   1.000
_cell.angle_alpha   90.00
_cell.angle_beta   90.00
_cell.angle_gamma   90.00
#
_symmetry.space_group_name_H-M   'P 1'
#
loop_
_entity.id
_entity.type
_entity.pdbx_description
1 polymer ?
#
loop_
_entity_poly.entity_id
_entity_poly.type
_entity_poly.pdbx_seq_one_letter_code
_entity_poly.pdbx_strand_id
1 'polypeptide(L)'
;TLSLHDALPILFIVLWNTVKQLKKTFITVICLVGLSTIMDTSGMIAVIATALATATGSLYPLFAPVIGCLGTFITGSDTSSNILFGKLQASVAGQIHVSPDWLSAANTVGATGGKIISPQSIAIATSAGNQQGKEGEILKAAIPYALAYVVITGIIVYIFS
;
A
#
# COMPACT_ATOMS: atom_id res chain seq x y z
N THR A 1 16.05 5.18 -37.26
CA THR A 1 16.53 3.98 -36.54
C THR A 1 17.73 4.37 -35.70
N LEU A 2 17.59 4.47 -34.38
CA LEU A 2 18.72 4.69 -33.47
C LEU A 2 19.73 3.54 -33.68
N SER A 3 20.95 3.89 -34.01
CA SER A 3 22.03 2.91 -34.07
C SER A 3 22.29 2.33 -32.68
N LEU A 4 22.65 1.06 -32.60
CA LEU A 4 23.01 0.40 -31.35
C LEU A 4 24.12 1.18 -30.60
N HIS A 5 24.98 1.83 -31.35
CA HIS A 5 26.09 2.66 -30.86
C HIS A 5 25.60 3.94 -30.14
N ASP A 6 24.47 4.51 -30.57
CA ASP A 6 23.88 5.72 -29.97
C ASP A 6 23.02 5.36 -28.73
N ALA A 7 22.49 4.14 -28.69
CA ALA A 7 21.66 3.66 -27.59
C ALA A 7 22.46 3.26 -26.34
N LEU A 8 23.69 2.75 -26.51
CA LEU A 8 24.52 2.28 -25.40
C LEU A 8 24.84 3.35 -24.34
N PRO A 9 25.29 4.58 -24.70
CA PRO A 9 25.53 5.61 -23.69
C PRO A 9 24.27 6.01 -22.91
N ILE A 10 23.11 6.07 -23.59
CA ILE A 10 21.83 6.39 -22.99
C ILE A 10 21.46 5.28 -22.00
N LEU A 11 21.65 4.02 -22.37
CA LEU A 11 21.37 2.87 -21.52
C LEU A 11 22.22 2.90 -20.23
N PHE A 12 23.50 3.23 -20.32
CA PHE A 12 24.38 3.38 -19.14
C PHE A 12 23.96 4.54 -18.23
N ILE A 13 23.57 5.68 -18.80
CA ILE A 13 23.08 6.83 -18.01
C ILE A 13 21.78 6.48 -17.29
N VAL A 14 20.84 5.84 -17.98
CA VAL A 14 19.56 5.40 -17.39
C VAL A 14 19.81 4.37 -16.29
N LEU A 15 20.66 3.37 -16.55
CA LEU A 15 21.03 2.35 -15.56
C LEU A 15 21.64 3.00 -14.30
N TRP A 16 22.58 3.92 -14.48
CA TRP A 16 23.23 4.62 -13.36
C TRP A 16 22.24 5.46 -12.54
N ASN A 17 21.33 6.15 -13.20
CA ASN A 17 20.29 6.92 -12.55
C ASN A 17 19.30 6.01 -11.80
N THR A 18 18.96 4.86 -12.38
CA THR A 18 18.11 3.84 -11.75
C THR A 18 18.78 3.28 -10.49
N VAL A 19 20.07 2.94 -10.55
CA VAL A 19 20.83 2.47 -9.37
C VAL A 19 20.86 3.53 -8.27
N LYS A 20 21.02 4.81 -8.61
CA LYS A 20 20.94 5.90 -7.62
C LYS A 20 19.57 6.02 -6.97
N GLN A 21 18.49 5.80 -7.72
CA GLN A 21 17.13 5.80 -7.19
C GLN A 21 16.87 4.61 -6.26
N LEU A 22 17.41 3.43 -6.58
CA LEU A 22 17.32 2.23 -5.74
C LEU A 22 17.83 2.46 -4.33
N LYS A 23 18.85 3.29 -4.14
CA LYS A 23 19.40 3.61 -2.81
C LYS A 23 18.33 4.18 -1.87
N LYS A 24 17.48 5.10 -2.37
CA LYS A 24 16.38 5.68 -1.55
C LYS A 24 15.35 4.62 -1.20
N THR A 25 14.95 3.81 -2.17
CA THR A 25 14.00 2.72 -1.97
C THR A 25 14.53 1.70 -0.95
N PHE A 26 15.81 1.36 -1.02
CA PHE A 26 16.46 0.42 -0.08
C PHE A 26 16.40 0.94 1.36
N ILE A 27 16.74 2.21 1.57
CA ILE A 27 16.67 2.85 2.89
C ILE A 27 15.23 2.83 3.40
N THR A 28 14.27 3.20 2.58
CA THR A 28 12.85 3.21 2.94
C THR A 28 12.38 1.81 3.37
N VAL A 29 12.69 0.78 2.59
CA VAL A 29 12.31 -0.62 2.92
C VAL A 29 12.95 -1.09 4.22
N ILE A 30 14.23 -0.82 4.44
CA ILE A 30 14.91 -1.16 5.69
C ILE A 30 14.24 -0.48 6.90
N CYS A 31 13.93 0.82 6.79
CA CYS A 31 13.24 1.55 7.85
C CYS A 31 11.84 0.98 8.12
N LEU A 32 11.08 0.63 7.09
CA LEU A 32 9.75 0.06 7.23
C LEU A 32 9.78 -1.34 7.86
N VAL A 33 10.71 -2.19 7.44
CA VAL A 33 10.91 -3.52 8.04
C VAL A 33 11.32 -3.37 9.50
N GLY A 34 12.25 -2.45 9.79
CA GLY A 34 12.66 -2.15 11.17
C GLY A 34 11.48 -1.68 12.02
N LEU A 35 10.67 -0.74 11.51
CA LEU A 35 9.47 -0.26 12.20
C LEU A 35 8.47 -1.39 12.45
N SER A 36 8.14 -2.19 11.43
CA SER A 36 7.24 -3.34 11.58
C SER A 36 7.76 -4.36 12.60
N THR A 37 9.08 -4.59 12.63
CA THR A 37 9.69 -5.50 13.61
C THR A 37 9.62 -4.95 15.04
N ILE A 38 9.88 -3.65 15.22
CA ILE A 38 9.74 -2.98 16.51
C ILE A 38 8.30 -3.05 17.02
N MET A 39 7.32 -2.77 16.17
CA MET A 39 5.90 -2.87 16.51
C MET A 39 5.51 -4.29 16.93
N ASP A 40 6.05 -5.31 16.28
CA ASP A 40 5.81 -6.70 16.59
C ASP A 40 6.45 -7.10 17.93
N THR A 41 7.76 -6.86 18.08
CA THR A 41 8.52 -7.23 19.28
C THR A 41 8.13 -6.45 20.54
N SER A 42 7.65 -5.22 20.39
CA SER A 42 7.13 -4.41 21.50
C SER A 42 5.71 -4.81 21.95
N GLY A 43 5.06 -5.74 21.24
CA GLY A 43 3.67 -6.12 21.51
C GLY A 43 2.63 -5.11 21.01
N MET A 44 3.05 -4.03 20.35
CA MET A 44 2.14 -3.01 19.82
C MET A 44 1.14 -3.61 18.83
N ILE A 45 1.60 -4.50 17.94
CA ILE A 45 0.72 -5.18 16.97
C ILE A 45 -0.35 -5.98 17.70
N ALA A 46 -0.01 -6.72 18.75
CA ALA A 46 -0.96 -7.51 19.52
C ALA A 46 -2.03 -6.64 20.18
N VAL A 47 -1.63 -5.51 20.77
CA VAL A 47 -2.57 -4.56 21.41
C VAL A 47 -3.53 -3.95 20.39
N ILE A 48 -3.02 -3.48 19.24
CA ILE A 48 -3.84 -2.91 18.17
C ILE A 48 -4.78 -3.98 17.60
N ALA A 49 -4.26 -5.20 17.37
CA ALA A 49 -5.07 -6.30 16.85
C ALA A 49 -6.21 -6.66 17.80
N THR A 50 -5.94 -6.73 19.12
CA THR A 50 -6.98 -6.99 20.13
C THR A 50 -8.01 -5.87 20.15
N ALA A 51 -7.61 -4.62 20.10
CA ALA A 51 -8.52 -3.49 20.04
C ALA A 51 -9.42 -3.54 18.79
N LEU A 52 -8.85 -3.81 17.64
CA LEU A 52 -9.59 -3.94 16.36
C LEU A 52 -10.54 -5.14 16.38
N ALA A 53 -10.06 -6.31 16.81
CA ALA A 53 -10.87 -7.52 16.89
C ALA A 53 -12.05 -7.34 17.89
N THR A 54 -11.79 -6.69 19.02
CA THR A 54 -12.84 -6.42 20.03
C THR A 54 -13.87 -5.39 19.51
N ALA A 55 -13.41 -4.35 18.82
CA ALA A 55 -14.29 -3.29 18.32
C ALA A 55 -15.14 -3.72 17.12
N THR A 56 -14.60 -4.56 16.23
CA THR A 56 -15.26 -4.93 14.97
C THR A 56 -15.75 -6.38 14.93
N GLY A 57 -15.15 -7.27 15.73
CA GLY A 57 -15.51 -8.69 15.76
C GLY A 57 -15.47 -9.32 14.36
N SER A 58 -16.52 -10.05 14.03
CA SER A 58 -16.69 -10.72 12.75
C SER A 58 -16.83 -9.75 11.54
N LEU A 59 -17.02 -8.45 11.78
CA LEU A 59 -17.09 -7.44 10.71
C LEU A 59 -15.69 -6.95 10.26
N TYR A 60 -14.62 -7.34 10.97
CA TYR A 60 -13.27 -6.90 10.65
C TYR A 60 -12.86 -7.13 9.18
N PRO A 61 -13.19 -8.27 8.52
CA PRO A 61 -12.85 -8.49 7.13
C PRO A 61 -13.33 -7.40 6.18
N LEU A 62 -14.46 -6.74 6.50
CA LEU A 62 -14.94 -5.58 5.76
C LEU A 62 -13.98 -4.40 5.82
N PHE A 63 -13.29 -4.22 6.95
CA PHE A 63 -12.37 -3.11 7.21
C PHE A 63 -10.92 -3.41 6.83
N ALA A 64 -10.54 -4.67 6.65
CA ALA A 64 -9.18 -5.05 6.31
C ALA A 64 -8.65 -4.34 5.04
N PRO A 65 -9.40 -4.21 3.94
CA PRO A 65 -8.97 -3.43 2.78
C PRO A 65 -8.80 -1.93 3.06
N VAL A 66 -9.57 -1.36 4.00
CA VAL A 66 -9.45 0.05 4.38
C VAL A 66 -8.08 0.32 5.00
N ILE A 67 -7.59 -0.59 5.83
CA ILE A 67 -6.26 -0.49 6.45
C ILE A 67 -5.17 -0.55 5.38
N GLY A 68 -5.28 -1.48 4.43
CA GLY A 68 -4.38 -1.57 3.29
C GLY A 68 -4.37 -0.28 2.44
N CYS A 69 -5.56 0.27 2.19
CA CYS A 69 -5.77 1.52 1.47
C CYS A 69 -5.07 2.69 2.18
N LEU A 70 -5.26 2.85 3.48
CA LEU A 70 -4.60 3.88 4.28
C LEU A 70 -3.08 3.73 4.26
N GLY A 71 -2.58 2.50 4.36
CA GLY A 71 -1.14 2.22 4.28
C GLY A 71 -0.52 2.70 2.98
N THR A 72 -1.15 2.41 1.86
CA THR A 72 -0.66 2.85 0.55
C THR A 72 -0.90 4.33 0.31
N PHE A 73 -2.00 4.89 0.78
CA PHE A 73 -2.23 6.33 0.72
C PHE A 73 -1.08 7.11 1.37
N ILE A 74 -0.64 6.69 2.56
CA ILE A 74 0.43 7.35 3.31
C ILE A 74 1.80 7.10 2.69
N THR A 75 2.10 5.85 2.33
CA THR A 75 3.44 5.44 1.88
C THR A 75 3.65 5.59 0.37
N GLY A 76 2.57 5.64 -0.40
CA GLY A 76 2.58 5.61 -1.86
C GLY A 76 2.96 4.24 -2.46
N SER A 77 3.04 3.18 -1.65
CA SER A 77 3.55 1.87 -2.06
C SER A 77 2.76 0.72 -1.43
N ASP A 78 2.22 -0.15 -2.26
CA ASP A 78 1.50 -1.36 -1.84
C ASP A 78 2.41 -2.30 -1.04
N THR A 79 3.66 -2.45 -1.49
CA THR A 79 4.67 -3.24 -0.77
C THR A 79 4.91 -2.68 0.63
N SER A 80 5.02 -1.36 0.76
CA SER A 80 5.21 -0.69 2.05
C SER A 80 4.01 -0.87 2.97
N SER A 81 2.79 -0.79 2.44
CA SER A 81 1.56 -1.07 3.17
C SER A 81 1.54 -2.50 3.70
N ASN A 82 1.91 -3.47 2.88
CA ASN A 82 1.96 -4.88 3.28
C ASN A 82 3.05 -5.16 4.33
N ILE A 83 4.20 -4.52 4.23
CA ILE A 83 5.27 -4.62 5.24
C ILE A 83 4.78 -4.09 6.60
N LEU A 84 4.08 -2.94 6.60
CA LEU A 84 3.60 -2.32 7.84
C LEU A 84 2.44 -3.07 8.46
N PHE A 85 1.45 -3.46 7.67
CA PHE A 85 0.17 -3.93 8.19
C PHE A 85 -0.08 -5.44 8.00
N GLY A 86 0.75 -6.16 7.22
CA GLY A 86 0.56 -7.60 7.01
C GLY A 86 0.57 -8.39 8.32
N LYS A 87 1.49 -8.10 9.23
CA LYS A 87 1.53 -8.73 10.55
C LYS A 87 0.32 -8.38 11.41
N LEU A 88 -0.16 -7.14 11.34
CA LEU A 88 -1.37 -6.71 12.02
C LEU A 88 -2.59 -7.51 11.51
N GLN A 89 -2.74 -7.62 10.19
CA GLN A 89 -3.82 -8.40 9.57
C GLN A 89 -3.78 -9.87 10.03
N ALA A 90 -2.60 -10.48 10.02
CA ALA A 90 -2.43 -11.86 10.48
C ALA A 90 -2.76 -12.02 11.98
N SER A 91 -2.38 -11.05 12.81
CA SER A 91 -2.66 -11.07 14.24
C SER A 91 -4.16 -10.93 14.53
N VAL A 92 -4.87 -10.03 13.83
CA VAL A 92 -6.33 -9.91 13.94
C VAL A 92 -7.01 -11.19 13.46
N ALA A 93 -6.58 -11.74 12.32
CA ALA A 93 -7.14 -12.97 11.77
C ALA A 93 -7.14 -14.12 12.78
N GLY A 94 -6.03 -14.29 13.51
CA GLY A 94 -5.93 -15.29 14.57
C GLY A 94 -6.92 -15.09 15.72
N GLN A 95 -7.29 -13.84 16.04
CA GLN A 95 -8.24 -13.55 17.10
C GLN A 95 -9.71 -13.72 16.70
N ILE A 96 -10.03 -13.46 15.42
CA ILE A 96 -11.40 -13.60 14.90
C ILE A 96 -11.64 -14.94 14.19
N HIS A 97 -10.65 -15.85 14.23
CA HIS A 97 -10.71 -17.19 13.61
C HIS A 97 -10.92 -17.19 12.09
N VAL A 98 -10.35 -16.20 11.39
CA VAL A 98 -10.32 -16.12 9.93
C VAL A 98 -8.92 -16.47 9.43
N SER A 99 -8.78 -16.90 8.17
CA SER A 99 -7.47 -17.21 7.58
C SER A 99 -6.56 -15.97 7.58
N PRO A 100 -5.34 -16.07 8.15
CA PRO A 100 -4.35 -14.99 8.10
C PRO A 100 -3.95 -14.61 6.67
N ASP A 101 -3.88 -15.59 5.77
CA ASP A 101 -3.55 -15.37 4.35
C ASP A 101 -4.66 -14.57 3.66
N TRP A 102 -5.92 -14.84 4.02
CA TRP A 102 -7.08 -14.13 3.49
C TRP A 102 -7.08 -12.65 3.87
N LEU A 103 -6.86 -12.34 5.16
CA LEU A 103 -6.79 -10.94 5.60
C LEU A 103 -5.52 -10.21 5.10
N SER A 104 -4.42 -10.92 4.95
CA SER A 104 -3.20 -10.36 4.33
C SER A 104 -3.43 -10.05 2.85
N ALA A 105 -4.13 -10.93 2.12
CA ALA A 105 -4.56 -10.67 0.74
C ALA A 105 -5.54 -9.48 0.68
N ALA A 106 -6.48 -9.38 1.62
CA ALA A 106 -7.39 -8.24 1.74
C ALA A 106 -6.66 -6.91 1.93
N ASN A 107 -5.58 -6.89 2.73
CA ASN A 107 -4.71 -5.72 2.85
C ASN A 107 -4.10 -5.32 1.51
N THR A 108 -3.60 -6.29 0.74
CA THR A 108 -2.99 -6.06 -0.57
C THR A 108 -4.01 -5.50 -1.57
N VAL A 109 -5.21 -6.05 -1.60
CA VAL A 109 -6.29 -5.55 -2.47
C VAL A 109 -6.68 -4.13 -2.06
N GLY A 110 -6.83 -3.86 -0.76
CA GLY A 110 -7.09 -2.52 -0.25
C GLY A 110 -5.97 -1.51 -0.58
N ALA A 111 -4.72 -1.96 -0.50
CA ALA A 111 -3.56 -1.17 -0.87
C ALA A 111 -3.65 -0.66 -2.32
N THR A 112 -4.14 -1.47 -3.25
CA THR A 112 -4.40 -1.06 -4.64
C THR A 112 -5.39 0.10 -4.72
N GLY A 113 -6.45 0.10 -3.90
CA GLY A 113 -7.38 1.23 -3.78
C GLY A 113 -6.70 2.52 -3.29
N GLY A 114 -5.82 2.38 -2.30
CA GLY A 114 -5.01 3.50 -1.79
C GLY A 114 -4.06 4.08 -2.83
N LYS A 115 -3.57 3.23 -3.73
CA LYS A 115 -2.68 3.65 -4.83
C LYS A 115 -3.35 4.66 -5.76
N ILE A 116 -4.65 4.51 -6.01
CA ILE A 116 -5.44 5.41 -6.87
C ILE A 116 -5.39 6.85 -6.35
N ILE A 117 -5.41 7.04 -5.04
CA ILE A 117 -5.48 8.36 -4.38
C ILE A 117 -4.17 8.77 -3.70
N SER A 118 -3.11 7.96 -3.79
CA SER A 118 -1.87 8.31 -3.11
C SER A 118 -1.23 9.56 -3.72
N PRO A 119 -0.79 10.53 -2.90
CA PRO A 119 -0.15 11.77 -3.39
C PRO A 119 1.03 11.49 -4.33
N GLN A 120 1.80 10.42 -4.06
CA GLN A 120 2.92 10.01 -4.91
C GLN A 120 2.45 9.60 -6.31
N SER A 121 1.38 8.79 -6.42
CA SER A 121 0.86 8.34 -7.71
C SER A 121 0.28 9.51 -8.51
N ILE A 122 -0.41 10.41 -7.84
CA ILE A 122 -0.99 11.61 -8.45
C ILE A 122 0.12 12.52 -8.96
N ALA A 123 1.18 12.76 -8.17
CA ALA A 123 2.33 13.57 -8.60
C ALA A 123 3.05 12.98 -9.83
N ILE A 124 3.17 11.66 -9.91
CA ILE A 124 3.73 10.98 -11.09
C ILE A 124 2.79 11.16 -12.29
N ALA A 125 1.49 10.95 -12.11
CA ALA A 125 0.51 11.07 -13.19
C ALA A 125 0.43 12.51 -13.74
N THR A 126 0.40 13.52 -12.87
CA THR A 126 0.39 14.94 -13.28
C THR A 126 1.67 15.34 -14.00
N SER A 127 2.82 14.83 -13.53
CA SER A 127 4.11 15.07 -14.18
C SER A 127 4.17 14.45 -15.58
N ALA A 128 3.72 13.18 -15.70
CA ALA A 128 3.72 12.49 -16.99
C ALA A 128 2.71 13.08 -18.00
N GLY A 129 1.58 13.58 -17.50
CA GLY A 129 0.51 14.18 -18.32
C GLY A 129 0.64 15.68 -18.55
N ASN A 130 1.76 16.31 -18.16
CA ASN A 130 1.94 17.78 -18.20
C ASN A 130 0.79 18.55 -17.53
N GLN A 131 0.31 18.05 -16.41
CA GLN A 131 -0.81 18.60 -15.62
C GLN A 131 -0.37 19.08 -14.23
N GLN A 132 0.89 19.50 -14.09
CA GLN A 132 1.42 20.01 -12.82
C GLN A 132 0.56 21.14 -12.29
N GLY A 133 0.30 21.13 -10.98
CA GLY A 133 -0.56 22.09 -10.31
C GLY A 133 -2.05 21.70 -10.25
N LYS A 134 -2.44 20.59 -10.90
CA LYS A 134 -3.81 20.05 -10.85
C LYS A 134 -3.95 18.82 -9.94
N GLU A 135 -2.96 18.57 -9.09
CA GLU A 135 -2.94 17.40 -8.21
C GLU A 135 -4.21 17.32 -7.35
N GLY A 136 -4.67 18.45 -6.81
CA GLY A 136 -5.88 18.51 -5.99
C GLY A 136 -7.17 18.22 -6.76
N GLU A 137 -7.27 18.62 -8.02
CA GLU A 137 -8.43 18.33 -8.87
C GLU A 137 -8.49 16.83 -9.21
N ILE A 138 -7.35 16.27 -9.58
CA ILE A 138 -7.23 14.84 -9.91
C ILE A 138 -7.52 14.00 -8.67
N LEU A 139 -7.00 14.38 -7.49
CA LEU A 139 -7.30 13.71 -6.23
C LEU A 139 -8.81 13.69 -5.96
N LYS A 140 -9.47 14.85 -6.05
CA LYS A 140 -10.92 14.95 -5.84
C LYS A 140 -11.70 14.06 -6.80
N ALA A 141 -11.29 13.99 -8.05
CA ALA A 141 -11.93 13.15 -9.05
C ALA A 141 -11.69 11.64 -8.79
N ALA A 142 -10.54 11.28 -8.22
CA ALA A 142 -10.14 9.89 -7.96
C ALA A 142 -10.77 9.30 -6.68
N ILE A 143 -11.03 10.12 -5.65
CA ILE A 143 -11.57 9.68 -4.35
C ILE A 143 -12.82 8.79 -4.48
N PRO A 144 -13.88 9.16 -5.23
CA PRO A 144 -15.08 8.33 -5.29
C PRO A 144 -14.81 6.94 -5.89
N TYR A 145 -13.91 6.84 -6.86
CA TYR A 145 -13.52 5.55 -7.46
C TYR A 145 -12.73 4.68 -6.48
N ALA A 146 -11.80 5.28 -5.74
CA ALA A 146 -11.04 4.58 -4.71
C ALA A 146 -11.95 4.08 -3.59
N LEU A 147 -12.89 4.92 -3.12
CA LEU A 147 -13.86 4.54 -2.10
C LEU A 147 -14.78 3.40 -2.59
N ALA A 148 -15.32 3.52 -3.81
CA ALA A 148 -16.16 2.46 -4.39
C ALA A 148 -15.37 1.14 -4.48
N TYR A 149 -14.11 1.20 -4.93
CA TYR A 149 -13.23 0.03 -5.00
C TYR A 149 -13.02 -0.62 -3.63
N VAL A 150 -12.68 0.17 -2.61
CA VAL A 150 -12.41 -0.34 -1.25
C VAL A 150 -13.68 -0.92 -0.61
N VAL A 151 -14.84 -0.28 -0.81
CA VAL A 151 -16.11 -0.79 -0.31
C VAL A 151 -16.49 -2.12 -0.97
N ILE A 152 -16.40 -2.19 -2.30
CA ILE A 152 -16.73 -3.42 -3.05
C ILE A 152 -15.80 -4.56 -2.62
N THR A 153 -14.50 -4.30 -2.54
CA THR A 153 -13.52 -5.30 -2.12
C THR A 153 -13.72 -5.71 -0.65
N GLY A 154 -14.06 -4.77 0.23
CA GLY A 154 -14.40 -5.07 1.63
C GLY A 154 -15.61 -6.00 1.75
N ILE A 155 -16.66 -5.75 0.97
CA ILE A 155 -17.84 -6.62 0.91
C ILE A 155 -17.47 -8.02 0.42
N ILE A 156 -16.67 -8.11 -0.65
CA ILE A 156 -16.19 -9.41 -1.17
C ILE A 156 -15.39 -10.16 -0.10
N VAL A 157 -14.43 -9.46 0.54
CA VAL A 157 -13.60 -10.07 1.60
C VAL A 157 -14.47 -10.57 2.74
N TYR A 158 -15.48 -9.81 3.14
CA TYR A 158 -16.40 -10.18 4.23
C TYR A 158 -17.27 -11.40 3.88
N ILE A 159 -17.79 -11.48 2.65
CA ILE A 159 -18.65 -12.59 2.22
C ILE A 159 -17.88 -13.92 2.17
N PHE A 160 -16.60 -13.86 1.81
CA PHE A 160 -15.77 -15.06 1.63
C PHE A 160 -14.83 -15.34 2.82
N SER A 161 -14.95 -14.62 3.94
CA SER A 161 -14.14 -14.79 5.14
C SER A 161 -14.62 -15.89 6.10
#